data_051cbab4a4cadee9784aea04b755d226
#
_entry.id   051cbab4a4cadee9784aea04b755d226
#
_cell.length_a   1.000
_cell.length_b   1.000
_cell.length_c   1.000
_cell.angle_alpha   90.00
_cell.angle_beta   90.00
_cell.angle_gamma   90.00
#
_symmetry.space_group_name_H-M   'P 1'
#
loop_
_entity.id
_entity.type
_entity.pdbx_description
1 polymer ?
#
loop_
_entity_poly.entity_id
_entity_poly.type
_entity_poly.pdbx_seq_one_letter_code
_entity_poly.pdbx_strand_id
1 'polypeptide(L)'
;MFQIDDAYNSNPVGAKVALEVLGMMPGDKVVVTPGMVELGAEEEKYNKEFGEEISAVADYVILVGEKQTKPIYDGLMAKKYDKDRIIITNDVRQTYILVNKLKGKKDIYALYENDLPDTYNE
;
A
#
# COMPACT_ATOMS: atom_id res chain seq x y z
N MET A 1 15.93 7.68 -1.33
CA MET A 1 14.72 6.85 -1.29
C MET A 1 14.81 5.77 -2.37
N PHE A 2 14.49 4.57 -1.99
CA PHE A 2 14.45 3.45 -2.93
C PHE A 2 12.99 3.10 -3.20
N GLN A 3 12.67 2.86 -4.45
CA GLN A 3 11.29 2.70 -4.88
C GLN A 3 11.14 1.38 -5.63
N ILE A 4 10.18 0.57 -5.21
CA ILE A 4 9.81 -0.66 -5.88
C ILE A 4 8.49 -0.41 -6.57
N ASP A 5 8.46 -0.52 -7.89
CA ASP A 5 7.27 -0.29 -8.68
C ASP A 5 6.73 -1.63 -9.17
N ASP A 6 5.56 -2.01 -8.64
CA ASP A 6 4.88 -3.26 -8.99
C ASP A 6 3.58 -2.97 -9.73
N ALA A 7 3.59 -1.96 -10.58
CA ALA A 7 2.40 -1.46 -11.26
C ALA A 7 1.70 -2.51 -12.13
N TYR A 8 2.42 -3.50 -12.61
CA TYR A 8 1.87 -4.53 -13.51
C TYR A 8 1.42 -5.80 -12.80
N ASN A 9 1.61 -5.89 -11.49
CA ASN A 9 1.23 -7.06 -10.70
C ASN A 9 0.03 -6.74 -9.81
N SER A 10 -1.16 -6.75 -10.40
CA SER A 10 -2.37 -6.45 -9.65
C SER A 10 -3.12 -7.72 -9.24
N ASN A 11 -2.40 -8.73 -8.78
CA ASN A 11 -2.98 -9.98 -8.30
C ASN A 11 -2.42 -10.35 -6.93
N PRO A 12 -3.14 -11.21 -6.18
CA PRO A 12 -2.74 -11.53 -4.80
C PRO A 12 -1.36 -12.17 -4.67
N VAL A 13 -0.98 -13.02 -5.62
CA VAL A 13 0.33 -13.69 -5.58
C VAL A 13 1.45 -12.70 -5.80
N GLY A 14 1.32 -11.84 -6.80
CA GLY A 14 2.32 -10.82 -7.09
C GLY A 14 2.47 -9.82 -5.95
N ALA A 15 1.35 -9.42 -5.36
CA ALA A 15 1.37 -8.50 -4.22
C ALA A 15 2.12 -9.10 -3.03
N LYS A 16 1.90 -10.38 -2.76
CA LYS A 16 2.58 -11.05 -1.67
C LYS A 16 4.09 -11.12 -1.90
N VAL A 17 4.51 -11.44 -3.13
CA VAL A 17 5.94 -11.49 -3.48
C VAL A 17 6.57 -10.11 -3.33
N ALA A 18 5.88 -9.06 -3.78
CA ALA A 18 6.38 -7.70 -3.65
C ALA A 18 6.58 -7.30 -2.18
N LEU A 19 5.65 -7.70 -1.30
CA LEU A 19 5.80 -7.45 0.13
C LEU A 19 6.95 -8.21 0.74
N GLU A 20 7.19 -9.44 0.30
CA GLU A 20 8.33 -10.21 0.77
C GLU A 20 9.65 -9.54 0.40
N VAL A 21 9.75 -9.02 -0.83
CA VAL A 21 10.92 -8.27 -1.27
C VAL A 21 11.11 -7.01 -0.43
N LEU A 22 10.03 -6.26 -0.21
CA LEU A 22 10.09 -5.06 0.62
C LEU A 22 10.54 -5.39 2.04
N GLY A 23 10.06 -6.51 2.58
CA GLY A 23 10.42 -6.96 3.93
C GLY A 23 11.90 -7.22 4.12
N MET A 24 12.64 -7.47 3.04
CA MET A 24 14.08 -7.71 3.10
C MET A 24 14.90 -6.42 3.12
N MET A 25 14.27 -5.27 2.91
CA MET A 25 14.99 -4.00 2.86
C MET A 25 15.34 -3.51 4.27
N PRO A 26 16.49 -2.84 4.44
CA PRO A 26 16.98 -2.48 5.78
C PRO A 26 16.39 -1.20 6.38
N GLY A 27 15.71 -0.39 5.59
CA GLY A 27 15.18 0.90 6.05
C GLY A 27 13.71 0.86 6.41
N ASP A 28 13.12 2.03 6.58
CA ASP A 28 11.68 2.16 6.81
C ASP A 28 10.91 1.79 5.53
N LYS A 29 9.82 1.08 5.70
CA LYS A 29 9.06 0.52 4.58
C LYS A 29 7.70 1.18 4.47
N VAL A 30 7.38 1.64 3.27
CA VAL A 30 6.11 2.31 2.97
C VAL A 30 5.42 1.57 1.83
N VAL A 31 4.15 1.27 2.01
CA VAL A 31 3.34 0.70 0.94
C VAL A 31 2.33 1.75 0.47
N VAL A 32 2.31 2.02 -0.83
CA VAL A 32 1.36 2.93 -1.46
C VAL A 32 0.52 2.11 -2.43
N THR A 33 -0.79 2.09 -2.23
CA THR A 33 -1.64 1.24 -3.07
C THR A 33 -3.05 1.80 -3.23
N PRO A 34 -3.64 1.68 -4.45
CA PRO A 34 -5.05 1.94 -4.66
C PRO A 34 -5.91 0.70 -4.44
N GLY A 35 -5.29 -0.42 -4.02
CA GLY A 35 -5.97 -1.70 -3.90
C GLY A 35 -5.89 -2.52 -5.18
N MET A 36 -6.25 -3.77 -5.06
CA MET A 36 -6.34 -4.68 -6.20
C MET A 36 -7.75 -4.66 -6.76
N VAL A 37 -7.85 -4.62 -8.08
CA VAL A 37 -9.13 -4.56 -8.78
C VAL A 37 -9.25 -5.73 -9.75
N GLU A 38 -10.44 -5.91 -10.31
CA GLU A 38 -10.73 -6.94 -11.33
C GLU A 38 -10.56 -8.37 -10.80
N LEU A 39 -10.80 -8.57 -9.49
CA LEU A 39 -10.73 -9.87 -8.86
C LEU A 39 -12.11 -10.53 -8.70
N GLY A 40 -13.14 -9.92 -9.27
CA GLY A 40 -14.49 -10.46 -9.22
C GLY A 40 -15.07 -10.48 -7.80
N ALA A 41 -15.81 -11.55 -7.49
CA ALA A 41 -16.50 -11.65 -6.21
C ALA A 41 -15.56 -11.74 -5.01
N GLU A 42 -14.30 -12.06 -5.22
CA GLU A 42 -13.34 -12.22 -4.15
C GLU A 42 -12.44 -10.99 -3.94
N GLU A 43 -12.73 -9.90 -4.64
CA GLU A 43 -11.92 -8.69 -4.56
C GLU A 43 -11.80 -8.17 -3.14
N GLU A 44 -12.90 -8.14 -2.39
CA GLU A 44 -12.89 -7.69 -1.01
C GLU A 44 -12.03 -8.61 -0.13
N LYS A 45 -12.17 -9.91 -0.30
CA LYS A 45 -11.42 -10.89 0.46
C LYS A 45 -9.92 -10.75 0.24
N TYR A 46 -9.49 -10.66 -1.01
CA TYR A 46 -8.07 -10.56 -1.32
C TYR A 46 -7.47 -9.23 -0.87
N ASN A 47 -8.22 -8.14 -0.96
CA ASN A 47 -7.75 -6.86 -0.46
C ASN A 47 -7.63 -6.86 1.06
N LYS A 48 -8.54 -7.52 1.76
CA LYS A 48 -8.43 -7.66 3.21
C LYS A 48 -7.19 -8.46 3.59
N GLU A 49 -6.94 -9.57 2.92
CA GLU A 49 -5.75 -10.37 3.15
C GLU A 49 -4.48 -9.57 2.86
N PHE A 50 -4.51 -8.74 1.82
CA PHE A 50 -3.40 -7.86 1.49
C PHE A 50 -3.12 -6.88 2.63
N GLY A 51 -4.16 -6.31 3.22
CA GLY A 51 -4.00 -5.44 4.39
C GLY A 51 -3.36 -6.17 5.56
N GLU A 52 -3.78 -7.40 5.80
CA GLU A 52 -3.19 -8.22 6.85
C GLU A 52 -1.71 -8.50 6.59
N GLU A 53 -1.34 -8.76 5.35
CA GLU A 53 0.05 -8.99 4.96
C GLU A 53 0.88 -7.72 5.08
N ILE A 54 0.34 -6.57 4.67
CA ILE A 54 1.01 -5.28 4.79
C ILE A 54 1.35 -4.99 6.25
N SER A 55 0.46 -5.33 7.17
CA SER A 55 0.65 -5.03 8.59
C SER A 55 1.92 -5.65 9.16
N ALA A 56 2.36 -6.76 8.58
CA ALA A 56 3.56 -7.48 9.05
C ALA A 56 4.86 -6.88 8.49
N VAL A 57 4.77 -6.04 7.48
CA VAL A 57 5.95 -5.58 6.73
C VAL A 57 6.14 -4.07 6.80
N ALA A 58 5.06 -3.30 6.62
CA ALA A 58 5.17 -1.86 6.40
C ALA A 58 5.23 -1.06 7.69
N ASP A 59 6.05 -0.02 7.68
CA ASP A 59 6.09 0.96 8.76
C ASP A 59 5.03 2.04 8.56
N TYR A 60 4.70 2.34 7.29
CA TYR A 60 3.65 3.29 6.93
C TYR A 60 2.86 2.77 5.73
N VAL A 61 1.59 3.10 5.68
CA VAL A 61 0.71 2.69 4.58
C VAL A 61 -0.03 3.91 4.06
N ILE A 62 0.00 4.10 2.75
CA ILE A 62 -0.76 5.16 2.08
C ILE A 62 -1.79 4.48 1.18
N LEU A 63 -3.06 4.67 1.51
CA LEU A 63 -4.18 4.09 0.78
C LEU A 63 -4.76 5.16 -0.15
N VAL A 64 -4.79 4.88 -1.44
CA VAL A 64 -5.28 5.81 -2.44
C VAL A 64 -6.69 5.40 -2.87
N GLY A 65 -7.67 6.24 -2.56
CA GLY A 65 -9.07 5.95 -2.80
C GLY A 65 -9.72 5.34 -1.56
N GLU A 66 -10.41 6.17 -0.78
CA GLU A 66 -10.98 5.76 0.50
C GLU A 66 -11.92 4.55 0.39
N LYS A 67 -12.78 4.55 -0.64
CA LYS A 67 -13.78 3.49 -0.77
C LYS A 67 -13.19 2.17 -1.19
N GLN A 68 -12.36 2.18 -2.22
CA GLN A 68 -11.84 0.94 -2.78
C GLN A 68 -10.76 0.31 -1.91
N THR A 69 -10.10 1.08 -1.05
CA THR A 69 -9.09 0.56 -0.15
C THR A 69 -9.65 0.18 1.22
N LYS A 70 -10.96 0.32 1.43
CA LYS A 70 -11.59 -0.01 2.70
C LYS A 70 -11.30 -1.44 3.16
N PRO A 71 -11.38 -2.46 2.31
CA PRO A 71 -11.01 -3.82 2.74
C PRO A 71 -9.57 -3.94 3.22
N ILE A 72 -8.64 -3.21 2.58
CA ILE A 72 -7.24 -3.19 3.03
C ILE A 72 -7.17 -2.59 4.43
N TYR A 73 -7.86 -1.48 4.65
CA TYR A 73 -7.95 -0.85 5.95
C TYR A 73 -8.49 -1.82 7.00
N ASP A 74 -9.55 -2.55 6.66
CA ASP A 74 -10.13 -3.53 7.56
C ASP A 74 -9.14 -4.64 7.91
N GLY A 75 -8.33 -5.08 6.94
CA GLY A 75 -7.27 -6.06 7.17
C GLY A 75 -6.19 -5.54 8.12
N LEU A 76 -5.80 -4.28 7.94
CA LEU A 76 -4.84 -3.63 8.84
C LEU A 76 -5.39 -3.57 10.26
N MET A 77 -6.65 -3.19 10.41
CA MET A 77 -7.28 -3.10 11.74
C MET A 77 -7.43 -4.46 12.39
N ALA A 78 -7.69 -5.51 11.60
CA ALA A 78 -7.79 -6.87 12.12
C ALA A 78 -6.47 -7.32 12.75
N LYS A 79 -5.35 -6.77 12.30
CA LYS A 79 -4.02 -7.04 12.84
C LYS A 79 -3.56 -5.98 13.85
N LYS A 80 -4.46 -5.10 14.25
CA LYS A 80 -4.19 -4.04 15.23
C LYS A 80 -3.08 -3.08 14.80
N TYR A 81 -3.02 -2.82 13.50
CA TYR A 81 -2.05 -1.88 12.95
C TYR A 81 -2.33 -0.47 13.47
N ASP A 82 -1.26 0.31 13.71
CA ASP A 82 -1.37 1.67 14.24
C ASP A 82 -2.02 2.61 13.22
N LYS A 83 -3.17 3.18 13.58
CA LYS A 83 -3.89 4.12 12.71
C LYS A 83 -3.06 5.35 12.35
N ASP A 84 -2.15 5.76 13.24
CA ASP A 84 -1.32 6.94 13.00
C ASP A 84 -0.30 6.70 11.88
N ARG A 85 -0.13 5.46 11.47
CA ARG A 85 0.75 5.07 10.36
C ARG A 85 0.01 4.83 9.07
N ILE A 86 -1.30 5.04 9.06
CA ILE A 86 -2.13 4.89 7.86
C ILE A 86 -2.56 6.26 7.37
N ILE A 87 -2.28 6.53 6.10
CA ILE A 87 -2.71 7.77 5.45
C ILE A 87 -3.66 7.39 4.33
N ILE A 88 -4.82 8.02 4.29
CA ILE A 88 -5.82 7.79 3.25
C ILE A 88 -5.96 9.07 2.45
N THR A 89 -5.83 8.97 1.14
CA THR A 89 -5.99 10.12 0.26
C THR A 89 -6.68 9.72 -1.03
N ASN A 90 -7.42 10.67 -1.61
CA ASN A 90 -8.03 10.49 -2.92
C ASN A 90 -7.23 11.22 -4.01
N ASP A 91 -6.10 11.81 -3.66
CA ASP A 91 -5.25 12.56 -4.59
C ASP A 91 -3.91 11.85 -4.77
N VAL A 92 -3.70 11.28 -5.95
CA VAL A 92 -2.46 10.57 -6.29
C VAL A 92 -1.23 11.45 -6.09
N ARG A 93 -1.35 12.74 -6.41
CA ARG A 93 -0.20 13.64 -6.29
C ARG A 93 0.27 13.78 -4.85
N GLN A 94 -0.62 13.65 -3.88
CA GLN A 94 -0.26 13.72 -2.48
C GLN A 94 0.58 12.54 -2.04
N THR A 95 0.46 11.39 -2.69
CA THR A 95 1.25 10.22 -2.31
C THR A 95 2.73 10.50 -2.39
N TYR A 96 3.16 11.19 -3.45
CA TYR A 96 4.57 11.51 -3.62
C TYR A 96 5.06 12.53 -2.60
N ILE A 97 4.22 13.51 -2.28
CA ILE A 97 4.53 14.51 -1.26
C ILE A 97 4.66 13.84 0.11
N LEU A 98 3.73 12.94 0.43
CA LEU A 98 3.72 12.26 1.72
C LEU A 98 4.92 11.32 1.87
N VAL A 99 5.27 10.59 0.83
CA VAL A 99 6.45 9.73 0.86
C VAL A 99 7.71 10.56 1.04
N ASN A 100 7.81 11.70 0.36
CA ASN A 100 8.95 12.58 0.51
C ASN A 100 9.07 13.16 1.93
N LYS A 101 7.95 13.43 2.58
CA LYS A 101 7.96 13.89 3.97
C LYS A 101 8.45 12.81 4.92
N LEU A 102 8.05 11.56 4.67
CA LEU A 102 8.49 10.43 5.49
C LEU A 102 9.96 10.12 5.30
N LYS A 103 10.53 10.51 4.18
CA LYS A 103 11.92 10.26 3.85
C LYS A 103 12.87 10.76 4.93
N GLY A 104 12.65 11.98 5.45
CA GLY A 104 13.39 12.52 6.58
C GLY A 104 14.88 12.19 6.62
N LYS A 105 15.34 11.65 7.74
CA LYS A 105 16.74 11.31 7.98
C LYS A 105 17.07 9.83 7.75
N LYS A 106 16.10 9.01 7.40
CA LYS A 106 16.29 7.58 7.24
C LYS A 106 16.09 7.17 5.80
N ASP A 107 16.69 6.05 5.43
CA ASP A 107 16.43 5.42 4.15
C ASP A 107 15.00 4.89 4.16
N ILE A 108 14.25 5.20 3.11
CA ILE A 108 12.88 4.75 2.96
C ILE A 108 12.77 3.90 1.71
N TYR A 109 12.13 2.75 1.87
CA TYR A 109 11.85 1.82 0.79
C TYR A 109 10.35 1.85 0.55
N ALA A 110 9.93 2.40 -0.58
CA ALA A 110 8.52 2.56 -0.90
C ALA A 110 8.11 1.54 -1.97
N LEU A 111 7.06 0.78 -1.68
CA LEU A 111 6.44 -0.13 -2.64
C LEU A 111 5.19 0.53 -3.18
N TYR A 112 5.16 0.79 -4.48
CA TYR A 112 3.97 1.27 -5.18
C TYR A 112 3.29 0.05 -5.79
N GLU A 113 2.31 -0.46 -5.08
CA GLU A 113 1.59 -1.65 -5.51
C GLU A 113 0.41 -1.25 -6.39
N ASN A 114 0.33 -1.86 -7.57
CA ASN A 114 -0.66 -1.58 -8.59
C ASN A 114 -0.45 -0.22 -9.27
N ASP A 115 -1.10 -0.01 -10.41
CA ASP A 115 -0.94 1.19 -11.21
C ASP A 115 -1.78 2.33 -10.66
N LEU A 116 -1.13 3.46 -10.35
CA LEU A 116 -1.83 4.64 -9.86
C LEU A 116 -2.21 5.52 -11.05
N PRO A 117 -3.49 5.85 -11.24
CA PRO A 117 -3.89 6.72 -12.33
C PRO A 117 -3.41 8.16 -12.13
N ASP A 118 -3.19 8.88 -13.23
CA ASP A 118 -2.78 10.29 -13.17
C ASP A 118 -3.85 11.15 -12.50
N THR A 119 -5.11 10.86 -12.79
CA THR A 119 -6.24 11.50 -12.12
C THR A 119 -7.08 10.41 -11.49
N TYR A 120 -7.39 10.58 -10.23
CA TYR A 120 -8.16 9.58 -9.50
C TYR A 120 -9.46 10.19 -9.00
N ASN A 121 -10.56 9.65 -9.50
CA ASN A 121 -11.90 10.07 -9.09
C ASN A 121 -12.61 8.90 -8.42
N GLU A 122 -13.02 9.14 -7.22
CA GLU A 122 -13.71 8.12 -6.47
C GLU A 122 -15.05 8.62 -5.94
#